data_9b785ef2822eefc74f89fed9edba4f9e
#
_entry.id   9b785ef2822eefc74f89fed9edba4f9e
#
_cell.length_a   1.000
_cell.length_b   1.000
_cell.length_c   1.000
_cell.angle_alpha   90.00
_cell.angle_beta   90.00
_cell.angle_gamma   90.00
#
_symmetry.space_group_name_H-M   'P 1'
#
loop_
_entity.id
_entity.type
_entity.pdbx_description
1 polymer ?
#
loop_
_entity_poly.entity_id
_entity_poly.type
_entity_poly.pdbx_seq_one_letter_code
_entity_poly.pdbx_strand_id
1 'polypeptide(L)'
;MNKTAVITGGSKGIGRAICLRLAKDGFNIAFSYNGHPELAEETMKLCESEGVKVKSYKVDVADSTASKEWMEEVSSEFGSVDVLVNNAGITKDGLLIKMKDEDLDAVLDVNLKGSFYMMREAAKIMLKQKSGKIVNISSVVGVIGNAGQVNYSATKAGVIGMTKSLARELAGRRINVNAVAPGMIETDMTRAMTDKAREAVIAGIPFKEMGKPEEIASVVSFLAGEDSDYITGQVICVDGGMSI
;
A
#
# COMPACT_ATOMS: atom_id res chain seq x y z
N MET A 1 18.99 -16.91 1.42
CA MET A 1 17.53 -16.99 1.38
C MET A 1 17.04 -15.70 0.70
N ASN A 2 16.00 -15.79 -0.12
CA ASN A 2 15.42 -14.59 -0.72
C ASN A 2 14.79 -13.70 0.36
N LYS A 3 14.90 -12.38 0.20
CA LYS A 3 14.21 -11.39 1.05
C LYS A 3 12.69 -11.57 0.94
N THR A 4 11.94 -11.24 1.98
CA THR A 4 10.48 -11.41 2.03
C THR A 4 9.77 -10.05 2.02
N ALA A 5 8.82 -9.89 1.11
CA ALA A 5 7.92 -8.75 1.06
C ALA A 5 6.52 -9.14 1.56
N VAL A 6 5.98 -8.33 2.46
CA VAL A 6 4.61 -8.43 2.98
C VAL A 6 3.76 -7.32 2.38
N ILE A 7 2.68 -7.67 1.70
CA ILE A 7 1.82 -6.72 0.99
C ILE A 7 0.38 -6.83 1.50
N THR A 8 -0.19 -5.76 2.03
CA THR A 8 -1.61 -5.75 2.38
C THR A 8 -2.47 -5.47 1.16
N GLY A 9 -3.55 -6.25 0.97
CA GLY A 9 -4.46 -6.08 -0.16
C GLY A 9 -3.86 -6.44 -1.52
N GLY A 10 -3.10 -7.55 -1.59
CA GLY A 10 -2.34 -7.97 -2.77
C GLY A 10 -3.13 -8.67 -3.87
N SER A 11 -4.43 -8.92 -3.71
CA SER A 11 -5.20 -9.76 -4.64
C SER A 11 -5.59 -9.09 -5.96
N LYS A 12 -5.60 -7.76 -6.06
CA LYS A 12 -6.01 -7.01 -7.25
C LYS A 12 -5.37 -5.62 -7.35
N GLY A 13 -5.55 -4.97 -8.48
CA GLY A 13 -5.18 -3.56 -8.71
C GLY A 13 -3.71 -3.29 -8.42
N ILE A 14 -3.45 -2.19 -7.72
CA ILE A 14 -2.09 -1.74 -7.35
C ILE A 14 -1.38 -2.81 -6.51
N GLY A 15 -2.08 -3.42 -5.54
CA GLY A 15 -1.50 -4.46 -4.69
C GLY A 15 -1.03 -5.68 -5.46
N ARG A 16 -1.81 -6.17 -6.45
CA ARG A 16 -1.40 -7.25 -7.36
C ARG A 16 -0.16 -6.86 -8.15
N ALA A 17 -0.15 -5.67 -8.76
CA ALA A 17 0.99 -5.21 -9.54
C ALA A 17 2.27 -5.13 -8.69
N ILE A 18 2.14 -4.70 -7.42
CA ILE A 18 3.25 -4.69 -6.46
C ILE A 18 3.74 -6.12 -6.17
N CYS A 19 2.82 -7.07 -5.90
CA CYS A 19 3.19 -8.47 -5.67
C CYS A 19 3.97 -9.05 -6.84
N LEU A 20 3.46 -8.88 -8.08
CA LEU A 20 4.10 -9.37 -9.31
C LEU A 20 5.47 -8.73 -9.52
N ARG A 21 5.59 -7.42 -9.33
CA ARG A 21 6.84 -6.72 -9.52
C ARG A 21 7.90 -7.17 -8.52
N LEU A 22 7.56 -7.25 -7.23
CA LEU A 22 8.51 -7.70 -6.20
C LEU A 22 8.85 -9.19 -6.34
N ALA A 23 7.93 -10.04 -6.80
CA ALA A 23 8.23 -11.43 -7.15
C ALA A 23 9.27 -11.51 -8.28
N LYS A 24 9.10 -10.71 -9.34
CA LYS A 24 10.07 -10.60 -10.44
C LYS A 24 11.43 -10.07 -9.99
N ASP A 25 11.46 -9.21 -8.97
CA ASP A 25 12.69 -8.71 -8.34
C ASP A 25 13.34 -9.74 -7.38
N GLY A 26 12.75 -10.96 -7.25
CA GLY A 26 13.28 -12.08 -6.47
C GLY A 26 12.86 -12.12 -5.00
N PHE A 27 11.89 -11.30 -4.59
CA PHE A 27 11.34 -11.38 -3.23
C PHE A 27 10.38 -12.56 -3.09
N ASN A 28 10.43 -13.27 -1.96
CA ASN A 28 9.31 -14.09 -1.52
C ASN A 28 8.12 -13.17 -1.18
N ILE A 29 6.91 -13.61 -1.48
CA ILE A 29 5.71 -12.79 -1.36
C ILE A 29 4.74 -13.38 -0.34
N ALA A 30 4.43 -12.61 0.70
CA ALA A 30 3.34 -12.85 1.62
C ALA A 30 2.32 -11.71 1.45
N PHE A 31 1.09 -12.01 1.04
CA PHE A 31 0.11 -10.95 0.85
C PHE A 31 -1.24 -11.25 1.49
N SER A 32 -1.94 -10.21 1.95
CA SER A 32 -3.29 -10.36 2.48
C SER A 32 -4.36 -10.00 1.46
N TYR A 33 -5.54 -10.58 1.69
CA TYR A 33 -6.80 -10.22 1.06
C TYR A 33 -7.94 -10.32 2.08
N ASN A 34 -9.05 -9.61 1.87
CA ASN A 34 -10.21 -9.69 2.77
C ASN A 34 -11.47 -10.28 2.06
N GLY A 35 -11.55 -10.16 0.72
CA GLY A 35 -12.58 -10.77 -0.13
C GLY A 35 -11.96 -11.36 -1.39
N HIS A 36 -12.76 -12.05 -2.19
CA HIS A 36 -12.35 -12.57 -3.51
C HIS A 36 -11.14 -13.51 -3.46
N PRO A 37 -11.28 -14.72 -2.82
CA PRO A 37 -10.19 -15.69 -2.73
C PRO A 37 -9.70 -16.14 -4.11
N GLU A 38 -10.57 -16.16 -5.12
CA GLU A 38 -10.23 -16.50 -6.51
C GLU A 38 -9.19 -15.53 -7.11
N LEU A 39 -9.30 -14.23 -6.81
CA LEU A 39 -8.32 -13.23 -7.26
C LEU A 39 -6.98 -13.35 -6.51
N ALA A 40 -7.04 -13.79 -5.24
CA ALA A 40 -5.82 -14.06 -4.48
C ALA A 40 -5.09 -15.29 -5.03
N GLU A 41 -5.80 -16.35 -5.37
CA GLU A 41 -5.22 -17.56 -5.99
C GLU A 41 -4.59 -17.23 -7.36
N GLU A 42 -5.24 -16.41 -8.18
CA GLU A 42 -4.67 -15.93 -9.44
C GLU A 42 -3.36 -15.16 -9.23
N THR A 43 -3.34 -14.20 -8.30
CA THR A 43 -2.13 -13.43 -7.97
C THR A 43 -1.02 -14.35 -7.47
N MET A 44 -1.36 -15.33 -6.64
CA MET A 44 -0.41 -16.30 -6.11
C MET A 44 0.26 -17.09 -7.23
N LYS A 45 -0.52 -17.67 -8.16
CA LYS A 45 -0.01 -18.43 -9.31
C LYS A 45 0.91 -17.60 -10.20
N LEU A 46 0.53 -16.34 -10.44
CA LEU A 46 1.34 -15.42 -11.24
C LEU A 46 2.69 -15.10 -10.56
N CYS A 47 2.71 -14.89 -9.25
CA CYS A 47 3.95 -14.66 -8.52
C CYS A 47 4.82 -15.94 -8.44
N GLU A 48 4.21 -17.11 -8.26
CA GLU A 48 4.92 -18.41 -8.24
C GLU A 48 5.64 -18.70 -9.55
N SER A 49 5.11 -18.22 -10.70
CA SER A 49 5.78 -18.37 -12.01
C SER A 49 7.13 -17.64 -12.11
N GLU A 50 7.41 -16.70 -11.21
CA GLU A 50 8.72 -16.04 -11.09
C GLU A 50 9.74 -16.84 -10.24
N GLY A 51 9.36 -18.03 -9.74
CA GLY A 51 10.25 -18.95 -9.01
C GLY A 51 10.50 -18.58 -7.54
N VAL A 52 9.65 -17.76 -6.94
CA VAL A 52 9.72 -17.34 -5.55
C VAL A 52 8.67 -18.06 -4.68
N LYS A 53 8.90 -18.10 -3.35
CA LYS A 53 7.90 -18.60 -2.42
C LYS A 53 6.77 -17.57 -2.27
N VAL A 54 5.52 -18.03 -2.40
CA VAL A 54 4.34 -17.16 -2.30
C VAL A 54 3.32 -17.77 -1.36
N LYS A 55 2.66 -16.93 -0.55
CA LYS A 55 1.49 -17.32 0.23
C LYS A 55 0.53 -16.17 0.39
N SER A 56 -0.76 -16.47 0.22
CA SER A 56 -1.84 -15.52 0.45
C SER A 56 -2.53 -15.82 1.78
N TYR A 57 -3.02 -14.77 2.43
CA TYR A 57 -3.66 -14.86 3.75
C TYR A 57 -4.96 -14.06 3.76
N LYS A 58 -6.03 -14.66 4.29
CA LYS A 58 -7.27 -13.93 4.51
C LYS A 58 -7.17 -13.17 5.83
N VAL A 59 -6.91 -11.86 5.76
CA VAL A 59 -6.70 -10.99 6.92
C VAL A 59 -7.46 -9.69 6.75
N ASP A 60 -8.24 -9.32 7.76
CA ASP A 60 -8.75 -7.97 7.91
C ASP A 60 -7.71 -7.12 8.65
N VAL A 61 -7.10 -6.17 7.95
CA VAL A 61 -6.08 -5.29 8.55
C VAL A 61 -6.66 -4.33 9.60
N ALA A 62 -7.97 -4.12 9.63
CA ALA A 62 -8.64 -3.35 10.66
C ALA A 62 -8.64 -4.06 12.03
N ASP A 63 -8.45 -5.37 12.05
CA ASP A 63 -8.27 -6.15 13.27
C ASP A 63 -6.80 -6.19 13.68
N SER A 64 -6.52 -5.57 14.83
CA SER A 64 -5.16 -5.48 15.37
C SER A 64 -4.59 -6.84 15.81
N THR A 65 -5.45 -7.77 16.27
CA THR A 65 -5.04 -9.12 16.66
C THR A 65 -4.70 -9.95 15.44
N ALA A 66 -5.59 -9.96 14.43
CA ALA A 66 -5.36 -10.66 13.18
C ALA A 66 -4.10 -10.14 12.46
N SER A 67 -3.87 -8.82 12.46
CA SER A 67 -2.65 -8.20 11.90
C SER A 67 -1.37 -8.68 12.61
N LYS A 68 -1.40 -8.79 13.95
CA LYS A 68 -0.29 -9.29 14.74
C LYS A 68 0.00 -10.77 14.44
N GLU A 69 -1.03 -11.62 14.52
CA GLU A 69 -0.93 -13.06 14.29
C GLU A 69 -0.38 -13.35 12.88
N TRP A 70 -0.88 -12.63 11.87
CA TRP A 70 -0.39 -12.75 10.51
C TRP A 70 1.10 -12.40 10.38
N MET A 71 1.54 -11.30 10.96
CA MET A 71 2.95 -10.90 10.92
C MET A 71 3.87 -11.89 11.63
N GLU A 72 3.42 -12.48 12.75
CA GLU A 72 4.13 -13.53 13.47
C GLU A 72 4.22 -14.82 12.61
N GLU A 73 3.12 -15.21 11.95
CA GLU A 73 3.11 -16.36 11.04
C GLU A 73 4.05 -16.17 9.85
N VAL A 74 4.00 -15.00 9.19
CA VAL A 74 4.91 -14.68 8.07
C VAL A 74 6.36 -14.74 8.52
N SER A 75 6.70 -14.11 9.65
CA SER A 75 8.06 -14.11 10.18
C SER A 75 8.56 -15.52 10.47
N SER A 76 7.71 -16.39 11.01
CA SER A 76 8.03 -17.80 11.28
C SER A 76 8.19 -18.62 10.00
N GLU A 77 7.30 -18.43 9.02
CA GLU A 77 7.25 -19.26 7.82
C GLU A 77 8.29 -18.87 6.76
N PHE A 78 8.57 -17.58 6.61
CA PHE A 78 9.51 -17.05 5.62
C PHE A 78 10.89 -16.74 6.21
N GLY A 79 11.01 -16.66 7.54
CA GLY A 79 12.27 -16.43 8.26
C GLY A 79 12.62 -14.94 8.41
N SER A 80 12.06 -14.05 7.60
CA SER A 80 12.27 -12.59 7.70
C SER A 80 11.07 -11.81 7.16
N VAL A 81 11.01 -10.53 7.55
CA VAL A 81 10.15 -9.50 6.95
C VAL A 81 11.05 -8.35 6.54
N ASP A 82 11.44 -8.33 5.26
CA ASP A 82 12.40 -7.35 4.76
C ASP A 82 11.72 -6.10 4.22
N VAL A 83 10.51 -6.27 3.64
CA VAL A 83 9.70 -5.18 3.11
C VAL A 83 8.26 -5.33 3.61
N LEU A 84 7.69 -4.23 4.12
CA LEU A 84 6.24 -4.11 4.31
C LEU A 84 5.68 -3.09 3.32
N VAL A 85 4.63 -3.46 2.59
CA VAL A 85 3.86 -2.54 1.74
C VAL A 85 2.44 -2.44 2.29
N ASN A 86 2.10 -1.31 2.89
CA ASN A 86 0.75 -0.99 3.33
C ASN A 86 -0.05 -0.45 2.14
N ASN A 87 -0.77 -1.34 1.45
CA ASN A 87 -1.57 -0.99 0.27
C ASN A 87 -3.09 -1.15 0.52
N ALA A 88 -3.52 -2.00 1.44
CA ALA A 88 -4.94 -2.18 1.73
C ALA A 88 -5.63 -0.84 2.03
N GLY A 89 -6.79 -0.64 1.42
CA GLY A 89 -7.57 0.57 1.62
C GLY A 89 -8.92 0.51 0.92
N ILE A 90 -9.85 1.29 1.45
CA ILE A 90 -11.21 1.47 0.91
C ILE A 90 -11.53 2.94 0.76
N THR A 91 -12.51 3.25 -0.07
CA THR A 91 -13.14 4.57 -0.18
C THR A 91 -14.61 4.47 0.17
N LYS A 92 -15.16 5.53 0.77
CA LYS A 92 -16.58 5.75 1.04
C LYS A 92 -16.85 7.21 0.75
N ASP A 93 -16.97 7.52 -0.54
CA ASP A 93 -17.04 8.89 -1.03
C ASP A 93 -18.42 9.49 -0.81
N GLY A 94 -18.46 10.75 -0.41
CA GLY A 94 -19.69 11.50 -0.19
C GLY A 94 -19.39 12.91 0.32
N LEU A 95 -20.32 13.85 0.10
CA LEU A 95 -20.21 15.19 0.67
C LEU A 95 -20.24 15.11 2.20
N LEU A 96 -19.39 15.87 2.87
CA LEU A 96 -19.25 15.85 4.33
C LEU A 96 -20.59 15.93 5.06
N ILE A 97 -21.47 16.84 4.63
CA ILE A 97 -22.79 17.05 5.25
C ILE A 97 -23.77 15.87 5.12
N LYS A 98 -23.43 14.87 4.29
CA LYS A 98 -24.22 13.65 4.06
C LYS A 98 -23.48 12.37 4.40
N MET A 99 -22.20 12.50 4.82
CA MET A 99 -21.38 11.37 5.18
C MET A 99 -21.89 10.74 6.48
N LYS A 100 -22.02 9.43 6.51
CA LYS A 100 -22.42 8.69 7.70
C LYS A 100 -21.22 8.39 8.57
N ASP A 101 -21.43 8.31 9.88
CA ASP A 101 -20.37 7.98 10.83
C ASP A 101 -19.79 6.59 10.55
N GLU A 102 -20.62 5.61 10.13
CA GLU A 102 -20.16 4.27 9.78
C GLU A 102 -19.23 4.27 8.54
N ASP A 103 -19.45 5.18 7.58
CA ASP A 103 -18.55 5.31 6.42
C ASP A 103 -17.23 5.96 6.80
N LEU A 104 -17.25 6.92 7.74
CA LEU A 104 -16.04 7.51 8.32
C LEU A 104 -15.24 6.45 9.09
N ASP A 105 -15.89 5.73 10.01
CA ASP A 105 -15.25 4.73 10.85
C ASP A 105 -14.64 3.61 10.01
N ALA A 106 -15.36 3.09 9.02
CA ALA A 106 -14.83 2.04 8.14
C ALA A 106 -13.56 2.48 7.41
N VAL A 107 -13.51 3.72 6.91
CA VAL A 107 -12.34 4.25 6.20
C VAL A 107 -11.17 4.49 7.17
N LEU A 108 -11.45 4.99 8.38
CA LEU A 108 -10.44 5.15 9.43
C LEU A 108 -9.86 3.81 9.87
N ASP A 109 -10.71 2.81 10.08
CA ASP A 109 -10.31 1.49 10.58
C ASP A 109 -9.39 0.78 9.59
N VAL A 110 -9.77 0.72 8.33
CA VAL A 110 -8.98 0.02 7.33
C VAL A 110 -7.72 0.82 6.95
N ASN A 111 -7.89 2.08 6.53
CA ASN A 111 -6.80 2.82 5.88
C ASN A 111 -5.78 3.35 6.89
N LEU A 112 -6.24 3.83 8.05
CA LEU A 112 -5.37 4.47 9.04
C LEU A 112 -4.95 3.50 10.14
N LYS A 113 -5.91 2.91 10.87
CA LYS A 113 -5.61 1.98 11.95
C LYS A 113 -4.95 0.71 11.41
N GLY A 114 -5.43 0.16 10.28
CA GLY A 114 -4.82 -1.01 9.64
C GLY A 114 -3.37 -0.77 9.27
N SER A 115 -3.07 0.37 8.63
CA SER A 115 -1.68 0.75 8.32
C SER A 115 -0.84 0.90 9.59
N PHE A 116 -1.40 1.50 10.66
CA PHE A 116 -0.72 1.63 11.94
C PHE A 116 -0.39 0.28 12.57
N TYR A 117 -1.34 -0.67 12.59
CA TYR A 117 -1.12 -1.99 13.16
C TYR A 117 -0.01 -2.74 12.42
N MET A 118 -0.08 -2.75 11.10
CA MET A 118 0.93 -3.41 10.27
C MET A 118 2.33 -2.77 10.43
N MET A 119 2.43 -1.44 10.44
CA MET A 119 3.70 -0.75 10.71
C MET A 119 4.27 -1.09 12.07
N ARG A 120 3.44 -1.15 13.11
CA ARG A 120 3.86 -1.49 14.47
C ARG A 120 4.43 -2.89 14.55
N GLU A 121 3.77 -3.88 13.96
CA GLU A 121 4.24 -5.26 14.03
C GLU A 121 5.49 -5.47 13.14
N ALA A 122 5.53 -4.88 11.94
CA ALA A 122 6.73 -4.90 11.10
C ALA A 122 7.93 -4.24 11.80
N ALA A 123 7.73 -3.08 12.43
CA ALA A 123 8.80 -2.38 13.15
C ALA A 123 9.41 -3.26 14.26
N LYS A 124 8.59 -4.00 15.02
CA LYS A 124 9.09 -4.94 16.06
C LYS A 124 10.01 -6.03 15.48
N ILE A 125 9.64 -6.57 14.32
CA ILE A 125 10.42 -7.60 13.63
C ILE A 125 11.71 -6.98 13.06
N MET A 126 11.59 -5.89 12.30
CA MET A 126 12.69 -5.21 11.62
C MET A 126 13.73 -4.66 12.61
N LEU A 127 13.30 -4.20 13.79
CA LEU A 127 14.23 -3.78 14.87
C LEU A 127 15.10 -4.93 15.36
N LYS A 128 14.56 -6.15 15.48
CA LYS A 128 15.33 -7.35 15.85
C LYS A 128 16.27 -7.76 14.70
N GLN A 129 15.81 -7.66 13.46
CA GLN A 129 16.60 -7.95 12.24
C GLN A 129 17.69 -6.89 12.00
N LYS A 130 17.55 -5.67 12.54
CA LYS A 130 18.39 -4.47 12.27
C LYS A 130 18.39 -4.06 10.79
N SER A 131 17.31 -4.37 10.09
CA SER A 131 17.11 -4.04 8.67
C SER A 131 15.61 -4.10 8.35
N GLY A 132 15.20 -3.36 7.33
CA GLY A 132 13.84 -3.41 6.80
C GLY A 132 13.45 -2.15 6.05
N LYS A 133 12.42 -2.27 5.25
CA LYS A 133 11.83 -1.16 4.48
C LYS A 133 10.31 -1.18 4.60
N ILE A 134 9.73 -0.04 4.88
CA ILE A 134 8.27 0.14 4.95
C ILE A 134 7.86 1.14 3.87
N VAL A 135 6.96 0.72 3.00
CA VAL A 135 6.39 1.55 1.94
C VAL A 135 4.89 1.66 2.17
N ASN A 136 4.41 2.85 2.42
CA ASN A 136 2.98 3.11 2.65
C ASN A 136 2.34 3.67 1.38
N ILE A 137 1.26 3.06 0.91
CA ILE A 137 0.49 3.59 -0.20
C ILE A 137 -0.52 4.63 0.34
N SER A 138 -0.14 5.89 0.17
CA SER A 138 -1.00 7.04 0.44
C SER A 138 -1.91 7.34 -0.77
N SER A 139 -2.07 8.58 -1.12
CA SER A 139 -2.76 9.07 -2.32
C SER A 139 -2.40 10.54 -2.54
N VAL A 140 -2.46 11.00 -3.78
CA VAL A 140 -2.46 12.43 -4.10
C VAL A 140 -3.54 13.19 -3.31
N VAL A 141 -4.69 12.56 -3.07
CA VAL A 141 -5.79 13.12 -2.27
C VAL A 141 -5.38 13.38 -0.82
N GLY A 142 -4.44 12.61 -0.27
CA GLY A 142 -3.85 12.89 1.04
C GLY A 142 -2.89 14.08 1.04
N VAL A 143 -2.46 14.55 -0.13
CA VAL A 143 -1.55 15.70 -0.30
C VAL A 143 -2.33 16.98 -0.58
N ILE A 144 -3.25 16.95 -1.55
CA ILE A 144 -3.96 18.15 -2.04
C ILE A 144 -5.45 18.21 -1.64
N GLY A 145 -6.00 17.13 -1.09
CA GLY A 145 -7.44 16.99 -0.83
C GLY A 145 -8.26 16.69 -2.09
N ASN A 146 -9.51 16.30 -1.88
CA ASN A 146 -10.50 16.17 -2.96
C ASN A 146 -11.92 16.33 -2.42
N ALA A 147 -12.77 17.03 -3.15
CA ALA A 147 -14.18 17.20 -2.77
C ALA A 147 -14.89 15.83 -2.72
N GLY A 148 -15.68 15.61 -1.66
CA GLY A 148 -16.38 14.34 -1.46
C GLY A 148 -15.52 13.21 -0.84
N GLN A 149 -14.28 13.48 -0.49
CA GLN A 149 -13.35 12.50 0.07
C GLN A 149 -12.70 12.96 1.40
N VAL A 150 -13.43 13.68 2.23
CA VAL A 150 -12.88 14.23 3.49
C VAL A 150 -12.35 13.11 4.41
N ASN A 151 -13.09 12.00 4.55
CA ASN A 151 -12.67 10.83 5.32
C ASN A 151 -11.43 10.16 4.72
N TYR A 152 -11.42 9.93 3.41
CA TYR A 152 -10.31 9.31 2.70
C TYR A 152 -9.06 10.20 2.73
N SER A 153 -9.21 11.50 2.42
CA SER A 153 -8.12 12.49 2.52
C SER A 153 -7.49 12.51 3.91
N ALA A 154 -8.30 12.52 4.96
CA ALA A 154 -7.84 12.51 6.34
C ALA A 154 -6.98 11.26 6.63
N THR A 155 -7.44 10.07 6.19
CA THR A 155 -6.67 8.82 6.40
C THR A 155 -5.35 8.83 5.64
N LYS A 156 -5.36 9.28 4.37
CA LYS A 156 -4.15 9.27 3.53
C LYS A 156 -3.15 10.34 3.95
N ALA A 157 -3.61 11.50 4.43
CA ALA A 157 -2.77 12.49 5.09
C ALA A 157 -2.21 11.95 6.43
N GLY A 158 -3.02 11.23 7.21
CA GLY A 158 -2.59 10.55 8.43
C GLY A 158 -1.46 9.54 8.17
N VAL A 159 -1.57 8.74 7.11
CA VAL A 159 -0.52 7.80 6.67
C VAL A 159 0.79 8.55 6.33
N ILE A 160 0.72 9.71 5.70
CA ILE A 160 1.90 10.57 5.45
C ILE A 160 2.54 11.01 6.78
N GLY A 161 1.72 11.45 7.74
CA GLY A 161 2.19 11.83 9.07
C GLY A 161 2.88 10.67 9.81
N MET A 162 2.25 9.49 9.82
CA MET A 162 2.82 8.27 10.41
C MET A 162 4.14 7.87 9.72
N THR A 163 4.22 7.96 8.39
CA THR A 163 5.44 7.68 7.63
C THR A 163 6.60 8.53 8.11
N LYS A 164 6.41 9.84 8.22
CA LYS A 164 7.45 10.79 8.65
C LYS A 164 7.89 10.57 10.09
N SER A 165 6.94 10.29 11.00
CA SER A 165 7.23 10.04 12.40
C SER A 165 8.00 8.73 12.58
N LEU A 166 7.52 7.63 11.99
CA LEU A 166 8.16 6.33 12.09
C LEU A 166 9.55 6.30 11.44
N ALA A 167 9.73 7.03 10.33
CA ALA A 167 11.04 7.20 9.71
C ALA A 167 12.07 7.78 10.69
N ARG A 168 11.70 8.77 11.50
CA ARG A 168 12.58 9.36 12.53
C ARG A 168 12.87 8.38 13.66
N GLU A 169 11.88 7.61 14.10
CA GLU A 169 12.06 6.61 15.16
C GLU A 169 13.01 5.47 14.75
N LEU A 170 12.96 5.05 13.49
CA LEU A 170 13.66 3.88 12.98
C LEU A 170 14.98 4.20 12.26
N ALA A 171 15.25 5.47 11.96
CA ALA A 171 16.46 5.89 11.22
C ALA A 171 17.77 5.42 11.85
N GLY A 172 17.88 5.45 13.18
CA GLY A 172 19.06 4.98 13.93
C GLY A 172 19.34 3.48 13.77
N ARG A 173 18.41 2.72 13.20
CA ARG A 173 18.54 1.29 12.87
C ARG A 173 18.61 1.01 11.38
N ARG A 174 18.73 2.03 10.55
CA ARG A 174 18.72 1.95 9.08
C ARG A 174 17.49 1.23 8.53
N ILE A 175 16.34 1.42 9.15
CA ILE A 175 15.04 0.97 8.64
C ILE A 175 14.40 2.17 7.94
N ASN A 176 14.17 2.03 6.64
CA ASN A 176 13.59 3.08 5.82
C ASN A 176 12.06 3.04 5.87
N VAL A 177 11.44 4.20 5.97
CA VAL A 177 9.98 4.33 5.93
C VAL A 177 9.61 5.45 4.98
N ASN A 178 8.94 5.10 3.87
CA ASN A 178 8.54 6.06 2.84
C ASN A 178 7.07 5.86 2.44
N ALA A 179 6.51 6.83 1.78
CA ALA A 179 5.18 6.75 1.20
C ALA A 179 5.22 6.97 -0.31
N VAL A 180 4.34 6.27 -1.03
CA VAL A 180 3.98 6.56 -2.42
C VAL A 180 2.58 7.14 -2.41
N ALA A 181 2.37 8.22 -3.14
CA ALA A 181 1.09 8.90 -3.29
C ALA A 181 0.62 8.78 -4.75
N PRO A 182 -0.14 7.72 -5.10
CA PRO A 182 -0.70 7.56 -6.43
C PRO A 182 -1.68 8.67 -6.77
N GLY A 183 -1.69 9.09 -8.03
CA GLY A 183 -2.76 9.86 -8.62
C GLY A 183 -3.94 8.97 -9.04
N MET A 184 -4.54 9.28 -10.18
CA MET A 184 -5.61 8.46 -10.76
C MET A 184 -5.01 7.28 -11.53
N ILE A 185 -5.22 6.06 -11.02
CA ILE A 185 -4.64 4.83 -11.56
C ILE A 185 -5.73 3.94 -12.16
N GLU A 186 -5.46 3.33 -13.31
CA GLU A 186 -6.34 2.37 -13.96
C GLU A 186 -6.49 1.09 -13.14
N THR A 187 -7.63 0.94 -12.49
CA THR A 187 -8.00 -0.23 -11.69
C THR A 187 -9.45 -0.61 -12.00
N ASP A 188 -9.94 -1.71 -11.48
CA ASP A 188 -11.36 -2.09 -11.64
C ASP A 188 -12.30 -0.99 -11.14
N MET A 189 -11.89 -0.26 -10.11
CA MET A 189 -12.65 0.86 -9.54
C MET A 189 -12.79 2.02 -10.55
N THR A 190 -11.70 2.38 -11.23
CA THR A 190 -11.72 3.47 -12.22
C THR A 190 -12.33 3.04 -13.56
N ARG A 191 -12.26 1.75 -13.90
CA ARG A 191 -12.96 1.17 -15.08
C ARG A 191 -14.48 1.21 -14.94
N ALA A 192 -15.00 1.20 -13.72
CA ALA A 192 -16.44 1.30 -13.46
C ALA A 192 -16.99 2.75 -13.59
N MET A 193 -16.14 3.75 -13.82
CA MET A 193 -16.54 5.13 -14.06
C MET A 193 -17.23 5.28 -15.42
N THR A 194 -18.19 6.22 -15.49
CA THR A 194 -18.76 6.62 -16.79
C THR A 194 -17.73 7.34 -17.65
N ASP A 195 -17.82 7.26 -18.96
CA ASP A 195 -16.89 7.91 -19.90
C ASP A 195 -16.75 9.41 -19.60
N LYS A 196 -17.86 10.09 -19.36
CA LYS A 196 -17.88 11.52 -19.02
C LYS A 196 -17.09 11.82 -17.73
N ALA A 197 -17.23 10.97 -16.71
CA ALA A 197 -16.49 11.14 -15.46
C ALA A 197 -14.98 10.86 -15.68
N ARG A 198 -14.68 9.85 -16.48
CA ARG A 198 -13.31 9.50 -16.84
C ARG A 198 -12.63 10.64 -17.61
N GLU A 199 -13.29 11.19 -18.62
CA GLU A 199 -12.78 12.34 -19.39
C GLU A 199 -12.54 13.57 -18.50
N ALA A 200 -13.46 13.88 -17.60
CA ALA A 200 -13.31 14.99 -16.67
C ALA A 200 -12.11 14.84 -15.74
N VAL A 201 -11.85 13.61 -15.26
CA VAL A 201 -10.66 13.29 -14.45
C VAL A 201 -9.38 13.45 -15.27
N ILE A 202 -9.33 12.85 -16.47
CA ILE A 202 -8.15 12.91 -17.36
C ILE A 202 -7.84 14.37 -17.75
N ALA A 203 -8.87 15.18 -17.97
CA ALA A 203 -8.66 16.61 -18.27
C ALA A 203 -7.92 17.36 -17.16
N GLY A 204 -8.08 16.94 -15.89
CA GLY A 204 -7.41 17.49 -14.74
C GLY A 204 -5.96 16.99 -14.55
N ILE A 205 -5.55 15.92 -15.23
CA ILE A 205 -4.19 15.37 -15.15
C ILE A 205 -3.30 16.09 -16.17
N PRO A 206 -2.16 16.69 -15.81
CA PRO A 206 -1.25 17.31 -16.78
C PRO A 206 -0.79 16.38 -17.90
N PHE A 207 -0.50 15.11 -17.60
CA PHE A 207 -0.10 14.09 -18.60
C PHE A 207 -1.25 13.65 -19.50
N LYS A 208 -2.51 14.04 -19.21
CA LYS A 208 -3.70 13.72 -20.01
C LYS A 208 -4.00 12.21 -20.17
N GLU A 209 -3.53 11.43 -19.22
CA GLU A 209 -3.80 9.99 -19.10
C GLU A 209 -3.83 9.56 -17.65
N MET A 210 -4.46 8.43 -17.36
CA MET A 210 -4.38 7.77 -16.06
C MET A 210 -3.10 6.96 -15.99
N GLY A 211 -2.51 6.89 -14.80
CA GLY A 211 -1.37 6.01 -14.55
C GLY A 211 -1.78 4.53 -14.51
N LYS A 212 -0.83 3.64 -14.68
CA LYS A 212 -1.00 2.19 -14.59
C LYS A 212 -0.54 1.66 -13.23
N PRO A 213 -1.13 0.57 -12.72
CA PRO A 213 -0.68 -0.07 -11.48
C PRO A 213 0.82 -0.40 -11.47
N GLU A 214 1.37 -0.76 -12.63
CA GLU A 214 2.79 -1.10 -12.82
C GLU A 214 3.72 0.08 -12.56
N GLU A 215 3.27 1.32 -12.80
CA GLU A 215 4.07 2.52 -12.52
C GLU A 215 4.21 2.73 -11.00
N ILE A 216 3.13 2.48 -10.25
CA ILE A 216 3.19 2.48 -8.78
C ILE A 216 4.10 1.35 -8.28
N ALA A 217 3.95 0.14 -8.83
CA ALA A 217 4.76 -1.01 -8.47
C ALA A 217 6.24 -0.77 -8.73
N SER A 218 6.60 -0.02 -9.79
CA SER A 218 7.98 0.33 -10.11
C SER A 218 8.61 1.24 -9.06
N VAL A 219 7.87 2.23 -8.57
CA VAL A 219 8.35 3.11 -7.48
C VAL A 219 8.44 2.34 -6.16
N VAL A 220 7.49 1.44 -5.87
CA VAL A 220 7.56 0.56 -4.69
C VAL A 220 8.77 -0.36 -4.77
N SER A 221 9.05 -0.96 -5.91
CA SER A 221 10.25 -1.79 -6.17
C SER A 221 11.53 -1.01 -5.91
N PHE A 222 11.67 0.20 -6.43
CA PHE A 222 12.79 1.09 -6.15
C PHE A 222 12.94 1.35 -4.64
N LEU A 223 11.85 1.67 -3.94
CA LEU A 223 11.87 1.92 -2.50
C LEU A 223 12.14 0.65 -1.66
N ALA A 224 11.86 -0.53 -2.19
CA ALA A 224 12.17 -1.82 -1.58
C ALA A 224 13.62 -2.26 -1.83
N GLY A 225 14.26 -1.73 -2.87
CA GLY A 225 15.62 -2.05 -3.31
C GLY A 225 16.72 -1.27 -2.57
N GLU A 226 17.96 -1.65 -2.81
CA GLU A 226 19.15 -1.03 -2.19
C GLU A 226 19.42 0.39 -2.71
N ASP A 227 18.99 0.71 -3.93
CA ASP A 227 19.16 2.03 -4.54
C ASP A 227 18.46 3.16 -3.76
N SER A 228 17.55 2.81 -2.84
CA SER A 228 16.84 3.75 -1.98
C SER A 228 17.33 3.78 -0.52
N ASP A 229 18.49 3.20 -0.21
CA ASP A 229 18.97 3.06 1.17
C ASP A 229 19.18 4.39 1.91
N TYR A 230 19.39 5.47 1.19
CA TYR A 230 19.54 6.81 1.78
C TYR A 230 18.24 7.64 1.71
N ILE A 231 17.09 7.03 1.35
CA ILE A 231 15.78 7.68 1.25
C ILE A 231 14.90 7.21 2.39
N THR A 232 14.52 8.11 3.30
CA THR A 232 13.56 7.83 4.37
C THR A 232 12.72 9.07 4.71
N GLY A 233 11.48 8.87 5.16
CA GLY A 233 10.53 9.93 5.50
C GLY A 233 9.94 10.67 4.30
N GLN A 234 10.15 10.18 3.08
CA GLN A 234 9.71 10.85 1.86
C GLN A 234 8.31 10.42 1.43
N VAL A 235 7.65 11.32 0.70
CA VAL A 235 6.37 11.07 0.02
C VAL A 235 6.60 11.29 -1.47
N ILE A 236 6.52 10.23 -2.26
CA ILE A 236 6.73 10.30 -3.71
C ILE A 236 5.37 10.27 -4.40
N CYS A 237 4.99 11.39 -5.02
CA CYS A 237 3.80 11.45 -5.85
C CYS A 237 4.06 10.75 -7.19
N VAL A 238 3.13 9.87 -7.60
CA VAL A 238 3.14 9.17 -8.88
C VAL A 238 1.77 9.42 -9.51
N ASP A 239 1.59 10.60 -10.09
CA ASP A 239 0.27 11.18 -10.31
C ASP A 239 0.12 11.93 -11.65
N GLY A 240 1.10 11.85 -12.55
CA GLY A 240 1.06 12.55 -13.84
C GLY A 240 1.00 14.08 -13.70
N GLY A 241 1.47 14.62 -12.57
CA GLY A 241 1.50 16.05 -12.28
C GLY A 241 0.24 16.59 -11.59
N MET A 242 -0.66 15.74 -11.08
CA MET A 242 -1.90 16.23 -10.43
C MET A 242 -1.66 17.09 -9.19
N SER A 243 -0.52 16.93 -8.51
CA SER A 243 -0.21 17.62 -7.25
C SER A 243 0.68 18.85 -7.40
N ILE A 244 0.95 19.31 -8.62
CA ILE A 244 1.75 20.52 -8.91
C ILE A 244 0.92 21.63 -9.51
#